data_362187ae700111dcde08f219b8dc9c8e
#
_entry.id   362187ae700111dcde08f219b8dc9c8e
#
_cell.length_a   1.000
_cell.length_b   1.000
_cell.length_c   1.000
_cell.angle_alpha   90.00
_cell.angle_beta   90.00
_cell.angle_gamma   90.00
#
_symmetry.space_group_name_H-M   'P 1'
#
loop_
_entity.id
_entity.type
_entity.pdbx_description
1 polymer ?
#
loop_
_entity_poly.entity_id
_entity_poly.type
_entity_poly.pdbx_seq_one_letter_code
_entity_poly.pdbx_strand_id
1 'polypeptide(L)'
;MTALGIDPVITETGTVLRLSGELDHATVADAEDALARTESEGRGGITLDLRYLAFIDSTGLRFILSAHARAVEQDRPFAIIRASDAVHRVFVLTRLDERLPFEDAADPLPG
;
A
#
# COMPACT_ATOMS: atom_id res chain seq x y z
N MET A 1 13.98 5.28 15.79
CA MET A 1 13.36 6.37 15.01
C MET A 1 12.50 5.77 13.89
N THR A 2 11.25 6.20 13.78
CA THR A 2 10.34 5.71 12.77
C THR A 2 10.62 6.39 11.45
N ALA A 3 10.64 5.64 10.38
CA ALA A 3 10.88 6.18 9.05
C ALA A 3 10.08 5.40 8.02
N LEU A 4 9.55 6.11 7.04
CA LEU A 4 8.83 5.51 5.93
C LEU A 4 9.44 6.01 4.63
N GLY A 5 9.87 5.09 3.79
CA GLY A 5 10.26 5.40 2.43
C GLY A 5 9.08 5.21 1.50
N ILE A 6 8.89 6.14 0.57
CA ILE A 6 7.81 6.06 -0.42
C ILE A 6 8.44 6.29 -1.79
N ASP A 7 8.28 5.30 -2.67
CA ASP A 7 8.86 5.34 -3.99
C ASP A 7 7.77 5.11 -5.05
N PRO A 8 7.30 6.16 -5.71
CA PRO A 8 6.30 6.00 -6.77
C PRO A 8 6.96 5.51 -8.05
N VAL A 9 6.41 4.44 -8.60
CA VAL A 9 6.89 3.88 -9.87
C VAL A 9 5.73 3.93 -10.86
N ILE A 10 5.91 4.70 -11.93
CA ILE A 10 4.88 4.83 -12.96
C ILE A 10 5.00 3.67 -13.93
N THR A 11 3.87 3.00 -14.19
CA THR A 11 3.79 1.89 -15.13
C THR A 11 2.82 2.25 -16.26
N GLU A 12 2.69 1.37 -17.23
CA GLU A 12 1.76 1.58 -18.34
C GLU A 12 0.30 1.64 -17.90
N THR A 13 -0.03 0.95 -16.80
CA THR A 13 -1.42 0.84 -16.33
C THR A 13 -1.73 1.70 -15.11
N GLY A 14 -0.74 2.37 -14.55
CA GLY A 14 -0.97 3.20 -13.37
C GLY A 14 0.30 3.49 -12.59
N THR A 15 0.18 3.53 -11.28
CA THR A 15 1.30 3.84 -10.39
C THR A 15 1.39 2.80 -9.29
N VAL A 16 2.62 2.36 -9.03
CA VAL A 16 2.93 1.52 -7.87
C VAL A 16 3.56 2.42 -6.81
N LEU A 17 2.95 2.49 -5.64
CA LEU A 17 3.55 3.17 -4.48
C LEU A 17 4.26 2.12 -3.64
N ARG A 18 5.57 2.11 -3.71
CA ARG A 18 6.39 1.18 -2.95
C ARG A 18 6.68 1.77 -1.59
N LEU A 19 6.21 1.12 -0.54
CA LEU A 19 6.39 1.57 0.83
C LEU A 19 7.46 0.72 1.51
N SER A 20 8.39 1.37 2.19
CA SER A 20 9.46 0.68 2.92
C SER A 20 9.59 1.26 4.32
N GLY A 21 10.04 0.44 5.25
CA GLY A 21 10.22 0.87 6.63
C GLY A 21 8.99 0.68 7.48
N GLU A 22 8.54 1.72 8.15
CA GLU A 22 7.48 1.62 9.13
C GLU A 22 6.29 2.50 8.74
N LEU A 23 5.11 1.90 8.66
CA LEU A 23 3.86 2.61 8.39
C LEU A 23 3.04 2.65 9.68
N ASP A 24 3.06 3.79 10.35
CA ASP A 24 2.46 3.95 11.66
C ASP A 24 1.91 5.37 11.84
N HIS A 25 1.46 5.68 13.07
CA HIS A 25 0.85 6.97 13.35
C HIS A 25 1.80 8.16 13.11
N ALA A 26 3.11 7.94 13.18
CA ALA A 26 4.09 9.00 12.98
C ALA A 26 4.39 9.24 11.49
N THR A 27 4.16 8.25 10.63
CA THR A 27 4.52 8.32 9.20
C THR A 27 3.33 8.34 8.26
N VAL A 28 2.13 8.02 8.75
CA VAL A 28 0.95 7.85 7.90
C VAL A 28 0.61 9.11 7.09
N ALA A 29 0.90 10.30 7.62
CA ALA A 29 0.63 11.54 6.90
C ALA A 29 1.42 11.62 5.58
N ASP A 30 2.64 11.12 5.58
CA ASP A 30 3.45 11.10 4.35
C ASP A 30 2.85 10.14 3.31
N ALA A 31 2.34 9.01 3.77
CA ALA A 31 1.68 8.05 2.89
C ALA A 31 0.38 8.62 2.33
N GLU A 32 -0.38 9.32 3.16
CA GLU A 32 -1.62 9.98 2.72
C GLU A 32 -1.35 11.04 1.66
N ASP A 33 -0.31 11.85 1.86
CA ASP A 33 0.08 12.88 0.90
C ASP A 33 0.51 12.25 -0.44
N ALA A 34 1.29 11.18 -0.40
CA ALA A 34 1.74 10.51 -1.60
C ALA A 34 0.57 9.89 -2.36
N LEU A 35 -0.38 9.29 -1.64
CA LEU A 35 -1.57 8.71 -2.26
C LEU A 35 -2.43 9.80 -2.90
N ALA A 36 -2.63 10.92 -2.20
CA ALA A 36 -3.43 12.02 -2.72
C ALA A 36 -2.82 12.59 -4.02
N ARG A 37 -1.51 12.74 -4.05
CA ARG A 37 -0.83 13.20 -5.28
C ARG A 37 -1.02 12.21 -6.42
N THR A 38 -0.89 10.91 -6.12
CA THR A 38 -1.06 9.87 -7.12
C THR A 38 -2.48 9.86 -7.66
N GLU A 39 -3.47 10.00 -6.79
CA GLU A 39 -4.88 10.06 -7.21
C GLU A 39 -5.15 11.27 -8.08
N SER A 40 -4.58 12.42 -7.75
CA SER A 40 -4.81 13.65 -8.50
C SER A 40 -4.17 13.62 -9.90
N GLU A 41 -3.14 12.80 -10.08
CA GLU A 41 -2.51 12.63 -11.39
C GLU A 41 -3.36 11.82 -12.37
N GLY A 42 -4.30 11.03 -11.87
CA GLY A 42 -5.31 10.36 -12.70
C GLY A 42 -4.78 9.29 -13.64
N ARG A 43 -3.68 8.67 -13.35
CA ARG A 43 -2.99 7.73 -14.27
C ARG A 43 -3.40 6.27 -14.09
N GLY A 44 -4.67 5.97 -14.18
CA GLY A 44 -5.10 4.57 -14.12
C GLY A 44 -5.07 4.00 -12.71
N GLY A 45 -4.68 2.73 -12.55
CA GLY A 45 -4.74 2.02 -11.29
C GLY A 45 -3.65 2.40 -10.30
N ILE A 46 -3.89 2.05 -9.04
CA ILE A 46 -2.91 2.26 -7.97
C ILE A 46 -2.62 0.92 -7.32
N THR A 47 -1.35 0.62 -7.14
CA THR A 47 -0.90 -0.56 -6.41
C THR A 47 -0.06 -0.10 -5.23
N LEU A 48 -0.40 -0.60 -4.03
CA LEU A 48 0.44 -0.39 -2.86
C LEU A 48 1.36 -1.60 -2.72
N ASP A 49 2.66 -1.37 -2.83
CA ASP A 49 3.64 -2.44 -2.70
C ASP A 49 4.18 -2.44 -1.28
N LEU A 50 3.81 -3.46 -0.50
CA LEU A 50 4.16 -3.57 0.92
C LEU A 50 5.33 -4.52 1.18
N ARG A 51 5.99 -5.01 0.15
CA ARG A 51 7.05 -6.02 0.32
C ARG A 51 8.19 -5.56 1.22
N TYR A 52 8.44 -4.27 1.25
CA TYR A 52 9.58 -3.69 1.98
C TYR A 52 9.19 -3.07 3.32
N LEU A 53 7.92 -3.21 3.74
CA LEU A 53 7.52 -2.76 5.06
C LEU A 53 8.07 -3.68 6.13
N ALA A 54 8.62 -3.09 7.19
CA ALA A 54 9.11 -3.82 8.35
C ALA A 54 8.11 -3.80 9.51
N PHE A 55 7.16 -2.86 9.48
CA PHE A 55 6.22 -2.67 10.57
C PHE A 55 4.97 -1.94 10.09
N ILE A 56 3.81 -2.31 10.66
CA ILE A 56 2.56 -1.61 10.45
C ILE A 56 1.75 -1.65 11.75
N ASP A 57 1.14 -0.52 12.12
CA ASP A 57 0.24 -0.45 13.27
C ASP A 57 -1.22 -0.25 12.80
N SER A 58 -2.13 -0.05 13.77
CA SER A 58 -3.56 0.14 13.43
C SER A 58 -3.82 1.36 12.58
N THR A 59 -3.02 2.42 12.72
CA THR A 59 -3.14 3.62 11.90
C THR A 59 -2.78 3.31 10.45
N GLY A 60 -1.73 2.52 10.25
CA GLY A 60 -1.33 2.07 8.93
C GLY A 60 -2.37 1.17 8.29
N LEU A 61 -2.95 0.26 9.07
CA LEU A 61 -4.04 -0.59 8.56
C LEU A 61 -5.21 0.26 8.10
N ARG A 62 -5.57 1.26 8.88
CA ARG A 62 -6.69 2.16 8.55
C ARG A 62 -6.42 2.95 7.28
N PHE A 63 -5.18 3.37 7.09
CA PHE A 63 -4.76 4.04 5.85
C PHE A 63 -5.03 3.14 4.63
N ILE A 64 -4.64 1.87 4.72
CA ILE A 64 -4.80 0.93 3.60
C ILE A 64 -6.29 0.66 3.33
N LEU A 65 -7.09 0.50 4.39
CA LEU A 65 -8.53 0.32 4.24
C LEU A 65 -9.17 1.53 3.56
N SER A 66 -8.79 2.74 3.97
CA SER A 66 -9.31 3.97 3.38
C SER A 66 -8.90 4.12 1.92
N ALA A 67 -7.66 3.76 1.59
CA ALA A 67 -7.16 3.82 0.22
C ALA A 67 -7.98 2.91 -0.69
N HIS A 68 -8.28 1.69 -0.23
CA HIS A 68 -9.11 0.75 -0.98
C HIS A 68 -10.54 1.28 -1.16
N ALA A 69 -11.13 1.78 -0.08
CA ALA A 69 -12.50 2.31 -0.14
C ALA A 69 -12.61 3.47 -1.14
N ARG A 70 -11.63 4.35 -1.16
CA ARG A 70 -11.61 5.47 -2.11
C ARG A 70 -11.47 4.99 -3.55
N ALA A 71 -10.64 3.97 -3.77
CA ALA A 71 -10.49 3.41 -5.10
C ALA A 71 -11.80 2.82 -5.61
N VAL A 72 -12.54 2.12 -4.74
CA VAL A 72 -13.85 1.58 -5.08
C VAL A 72 -14.81 2.72 -5.45
N GLU A 73 -14.84 3.78 -4.66
CA GLU A 73 -15.71 4.95 -4.95
C GLU A 73 -15.37 5.60 -6.27
N GLN A 74 -14.09 5.64 -6.62
CA GLN A 74 -13.60 6.28 -7.85
C GLN A 74 -13.62 5.32 -9.05
N ASP A 75 -14.06 4.09 -8.85
CA ASP A 75 -14.01 3.04 -9.87
C ASP A 75 -12.62 2.90 -10.46
N ARG A 76 -11.62 2.93 -9.58
CA ARG A 76 -10.21 2.88 -9.95
C ARG A 76 -9.63 1.50 -9.62
N PRO A 77 -8.93 0.86 -10.55
CA PRO A 77 -8.25 -0.40 -10.23
C PRO A 77 -7.27 -0.21 -9.07
N PHE A 78 -7.29 -1.15 -8.13
CA PHE A 78 -6.48 -1.07 -6.93
C PHE A 78 -6.01 -2.45 -6.52
N ALA A 79 -4.75 -2.57 -6.18
CA ALA A 79 -4.18 -3.83 -5.72
C ALA A 79 -3.16 -3.56 -4.63
N ILE A 80 -2.88 -4.58 -3.84
CA ILE A 80 -1.87 -4.52 -2.78
C ILE A 80 -0.94 -5.70 -2.97
N ILE A 81 0.35 -5.43 -3.16
CA ILE A 81 1.35 -6.49 -3.17
C ILE A 81 1.67 -6.78 -1.72
N ARG A 82 1.46 -8.03 -1.32
CA ARG A 82 1.52 -8.41 0.09
C ARG A 82 2.91 -8.23 0.68
N ALA A 83 2.93 -7.92 1.96
CA ALA A 83 4.14 -7.75 2.74
C ALA A 83 4.83 -9.10 3.01
N SER A 84 5.98 -9.05 3.67
CA SER A 84 6.61 -10.25 4.22
C SER A 84 5.63 -10.97 5.15
N ASP A 85 5.85 -12.24 5.39
CA ASP A 85 4.96 -13.04 6.24
C ASP A 85 4.75 -12.39 7.62
N ALA A 86 5.81 -11.86 8.21
CA ALA A 86 5.74 -11.24 9.53
C ALA A 86 4.77 -10.04 9.56
N VAL A 87 4.84 -9.17 8.56
CA VAL A 87 3.96 -8.01 8.47
C VAL A 87 2.57 -8.40 7.99
N HIS A 88 2.50 -9.29 7.01
CA HIS A 88 1.21 -9.73 6.46
C HIS A 88 0.34 -10.43 7.52
N ARG A 89 0.98 -11.02 8.53
CA ARG A 89 0.27 -11.67 9.63
C ARG A 89 -0.75 -10.76 10.31
N VAL A 90 -0.49 -9.46 10.36
CA VAL A 90 -1.42 -8.49 10.94
C VAL A 90 -2.74 -8.49 10.17
N PHE A 91 -2.67 -8.61 8.85
CA PHE A 91 -3.87 -8.67 8.02
C PHE A 91 -4.61 -10.00 8.19
N VAL A 92 -3.87 -11.09 8.35
CA VAL A 92 -4.47 -12.41 8.59
C VAL A 92 -5.19 -12.44 9.93
N LEU A 93 -4.54 -11.95 10.99
CA LEU A 93 -5.11 -11.95 12.33
C LEU A 93 -6.35 -11.06 12.45
N THR A 94 -6.46 -10.03 11.64
CA THR A 94 -7.60 -9.12 11.61
C THR A 94 -8.62 -9.51 10.55
N ARG A 95 -8.38 -10.58 9.80
CA ARG A 95 -9.19 -11.07 8.69
C ARG A 95 -9.30 -10.10 7.52
N LEU A 96 -8.43 -9.12 7.47
CA LEU A 96 -8.40 -8.15 6.39
C LEU A 96 -7.80 -8.75 5.10
N ASP A 97 -7.04 -9.83 5.22
CA ASP A 97 -6.52 -10.54 4.07
C ASP A 97 -7.63 -11.09 3.17
N GLU A 98 -8.82 -11.34 3.72
CA GLU A 98 -9.97 -11.82 2.97
C GLU A 98 -10.77 -10.69 2.33
N ARG A 99 -10.57 -9.45 2.77
CA ARG A 99 -11.37 -8.30 2.38
C ARG A 99 -10.63 -7.31 1.47
N LEU A 100 -9.33 -7.39 1.44
CA LEU A 100 -8.49 -6.49 0.65
C LEU A 100 -7.94 -7.22 -0.58
N PRO A 101 -7.71 -6.50 -1.67
CA PRO A 101 -7.26 -7.11 -2.93
C PRO A 101 -5.75 -7.37 -2.93
N PHE A 102 -5.34 -8.31 -2.09
CA PHE A 102 -3.93 -8.72 -2.04
C PHE A 102 -3.57 -9.59 -3.24
N GLU A 103 -2.37 -9.37 -3.73
CA GLU A 103 -1.79 -10.25 -4.74
C GLU A 103 -0.33 -10.47 -4.43
N ASP A 104 0.20 -11.54 -4.94
CA ASP A 104 1.63 -11.82 -4.87
C ASP A 104 2.33 -10.99 -5.92
N ALA A 105 3.61 -10.71 -5.70
CA ALA A 105 4.39 -10.00 -6.70
C ALA A 105 4.40 -10.80 -7.99
N ALA A 106 4.01 -10.16 -9.09
CA ALA A 106 3.97 -10.81 -10.40
C ALA A 106 5.37 -11.14 -10.89
N ASP A 107 6.32 -10.31 -10.56
CA ASP A 107 7.71 -10.48 -10.97
C ASP A 107 8.59 -10.82 -9.78
N PRO A 108 9.67 -11.58 -10.00
CA PRO A 108 10.62 -11.78 -8.92
C PRO A 108 11.17 -10.44 -8.46
N LEU A 109 11.45 -10.34 -7.17
CA LEU A 109 12.08 -9.14 -6.65
C LEU A 109 13.40 -8.92 -7.36
N PRO A 110 13.72 -7.66 -7.73
CA PRO A 110 15.03 -7.36 -8.26
C PRO A 110 16.06 -7.82 -7.24
N GLY A 111 16.96 -8.63 -7.69
CA GLY A 111 17.93 -9.38 -6.92
C GLY A 111 18.83 -8.59 -6.08
#